data_b7a67c503093b4ee19c969ea4401d710
#
_entry.id   b7a67c503093b4ee19c969ea4401d710
#
_cell.length_a   1.000
_cell.length_b   1.000
_cell.length_c   1.000
_cell.angle_alpha   90.00
_cell.angle_beta   90.00
_cell.angle_gamma   90.00
#
_symmetry.space_group_name_H-M   'P 1'
#
loop_
_entity.id
_entity.type
_entity.pdbx_description
1 polymer ?
#
loop_
_entity_poly.entity_id
_entity_poly.type
_entity_poly.pdbx_seq_one_letter_code
_entity_poly.pdbx_strand_id
1 'polypeptide(L)'
;MVGVNTLVLWGCLANAIGGSVSMMIFLLGYGSPLSFFGMMTLVGLGNGLCIPNATAGLLSVRPHLAGTASGLGGAIMIGGGAGLSILAGALLSEETGAYPLLWIMLATAVAGVASILVVIRRERALGIA
;
A
#
# COMPACT_ATOMS: atom_id res chain seq x y z
N MET A 1 -23.11 -7.69 -2.00
CA MET A 1 -22.27 -6.67 -1.33
C MET A 1 -20.80 -7.00 -1.55
N VAL A 2 -20.01 -6.03 -1.91
CA VAL A 2 -18.56 -6.21 -2.03
C VAL A 2 -17.98 -6.24 -0.62
N GLY A 3 -17.27 -7.30 -0.26
CA GLY A 3 -16.67 -7.42 1.08
C GLY A 3 -15.53 -6.41 1.28
N VAL A 4 -15.28 -6.01 2.52
CA VAL A 4 -14.19 -5.08 2.89
C VAL A 4 -12.85 -5.56 2.34
N ASN A 5 -12.58 -6.86 2.43
CA ASN A 5 -11.34 -7.47 1.93
C ASN A 5 -11.19 -7.34 0.41
N THR A 6 -12.29 -7.40 -0.33
CA THR A 6 -12.28 -7.21 -1.79
C THR A 6 -11.93 -5.77 -2.14
N LEU A 7 -12.44 -4.78 -1.42
CA LEU A 7 -12.09 -3.37 -1.61
C LEU A 7 -10.62 -3.11 -1.28
N VAL A 8 -10.11 -3.68 -0.20
CA VAL A 8 -8.69 -3.61 0.15
C VAL A 8 -7.82 -4.25 -0.94
N LEU A 9 -8.24 -5.41 -1.47
CA LEU A 9 -7.53 -6.08 -2.56
C LEU A 9 -7.46 -5.19 -3.82
N TRP A 10 -8.57 -4.58 -4.22
CA TRP A 10 -8.59 -3.66 -5.35
C TRP A 10 -7.70 -2.43 -5.13
N GLY A 11 -7.71 -1.86 -3.92
CA GLY A 11 -6.82 -0.76 -3.55
C GLY A 11 -5.34 -1.14 -3.62
N CYS A 12 -4.98 -2.31 -3.08
CA CYS A 12 -3.61 -2.83 -3.14
C CYS A 12 -3.17 -3.16 -4.57
N LEU A 13 -4.07 -3.72 -5.40
CA LEU A 13 -3.79 -3.98 -6.82
C LEU A 13 -3.59 -2.68 -7.60
N ALA A 14 -4.41 -1.67 -7.35
CA ALA A 14 -4.24 -0.35 -7.98
C ALA A 14 -2.87 0.27 -7.62
N ASN A 15 -2.45 0.17 -6.35
CA ASN A 15 -1.13 0.60 -5.90
C ASN A 15 -0.01 -0.18 -6.59
N ALA A 16 -0.11 -1.50 -6.67
CA ALA A 16 0.89 -2.35 -7.32
C ALA A 16 0.99 -2.06 -8.82
N ILE A 17 -0.13 -1.90 -9.50
CA ILE A 17 -0.18 -1.55 -10.93
C ILE A 17 0.41 -0.16 -11.15
N GLY A 18 0.00 0.85 -10.37
CA GLY A 18 0.52 2.21 -10.46
C GLY A 18 2.02 2.27 -10.23
N GLY A 19 2.54 1.58 -9.21
CA GLY A 19 3.96 1.48 -8.92
C GLY A 19 4.74 0.76 -10.02
N SER A 20 4.22 -0.34 -10.55
CA SER A 20 4.85 -1.10 -11.64
C SER A 20 4.90 -0.31 -12.94
N VAL A 21 3.82 0.37 -13.31
CA VAL A 21 3.77 1.21 -14.51
C VAL A 21 4.71 2.40 -14.38
N SER A 22 4.76 3.03 -13.22
CA SER A 22 5.70 4.13 -12.95
C SER A 22 7.15 3.67 -13.08
N MET A 23 7.50 2.52 -12.53
CA MET A 23 8.83 1.93 -12.66
C MET A 23 9.18 1.64 -14.11
N MET A 24 8.25 1.07 -14.88
CA MET A 24 8.47 0.79 -16.30
C MET A 24 8.70 2.06 -17.11
N ILE A 25 7.94 3.12 -16.87
CA ILE A 25 8.11 4.41 -17.54
C ILE A 25 9.51 4.98 -17.27
N PHE A 26 9.98 4.92 -16.02
CA PHE A 26 11.33 5.38 -15.68
C PHE A 26 12.42 4.51 -16.29
N LEU A 27 12.25 3.19 -16.30
CA LEU A 27 13.22 2.26 -16.91
C LEU A 27 13.34 2.44 -18.42
N LEU A 28 12.25 2.83 -19.10
CA LEU A 28 12.23 3.10 -20.53
C LEU A 28 12.81 4.49 -20.90
N GLY A 29 13.19 5.29 -19.91
CA GLY A 29 13.74 6.62 -20.11
C GLY A 29 12.71 7.72 -20.40
N TYR A 30 11.43 7.43 -20.28
CA TYR A 30 10.32 8.39 -20.43
C TYR A 30 9.93 9.06 -19.11
N GLY A 31 10.74 8.93 -18.09
CA GLY A 31 10.49 9.54 -16.78
C GLY A 31 10.43 11.07 -16.89
N SER A 32 9.26 11.63 -16.61
CA SER A 32 9.04 13.06 -16.51
C SER A 32 8.29 13.37 -15.20
N PRO A 33 8.40 14.62 -14.68
CA PRO A 33 7.61 15.00 -13.50
C PRO A 33 6.12 14.78 -13.69
N LEU A 34 5.59 15.02 -14.89
CA LEU A 34 4.18 14.85 -15.21
C LEU A 34 3.76 13.37 -15.16
N SER A 35 4.56 12.46 -15.71
CA SER A 35 4.31 11.00 -15.64
C SER A 35 4.36 10.51 -14.21
N PHE A 36 5.33 10.97 -13.41
CA PHE A 36 5.47 10.62 -12.01
C PHE A 36 4.24 11.04 -11.21
N PHE A 37 3.81 12.28 -11.31
CA PHE A 37 2.64 12.78 -10.59
C PHE A 37 1.34 12.14 -11.06
N GLY A 38 1.20 11.85 -12.35
CA GLY A 38 0.04 11.11 -12.89
C GLY A 38 -0.08 9.72 -12.29
N MET A 39 1.02 8.98 -12.18
CA MET A 39 1.03 7.66 -11.55
C MET A 39 0.83 7.75 -10.03
N MET A 40 1.34 8.79 -9.38
CA MET A 40 1.10 9.04 -7.95
C MET A 40 -0.37 9.29 -7.65
N THR A 41 -1.12 9.88 -8.56
CA THR A 41 -2.58 10.04 -8.44
C THR A 41 -3.26 8.67 -8.36
N LEU A 42 -2.86 7.72 -9.21
CA LEU A 42 -3.40 6.35 -9.18
C LEU A 42 -3.07 5.65 -7.86
N VAL A 43 -1.85 5.80 -7.37
CA VAL A 43 -1.43 5.29 -6.05
C VAL A 43 -2.25 5.93 -4.93
N GLY A 44 -2.52 7.24 -5.01
CA GLY A 44 -3.36 7.96 -4.06
C GLY A 44 -4.80 7.42 -4.02
N LEU A 45 -5.38 7.15 -5.17
CA LEU A 45 -6.71 6.53 -5.28
C LEU A 45 -6.72 5.12 -4.68
N GLY A 46 -5.70 4.32 -4.95
CA GLY A 46 -5.54 3.00 -4.35
C GLY A 46 -5.45 3.05 -2.82
N ASN A 47 -4.69 3.98 -2.28
CA ASN A 47 -4.58 4.22 -0.84
C ASN A 47 -5.91 4.71 -0.24
N GLY A 48 -6.63 5.58 -0.94
CA GLY A 48 -7.94 6.04 -0.53
C GLY A 48 -8.97 4.91 -0.37
N LEU A 49 -8.86 3.87 -1.18
CA LEU A 49 -9.68 2.67 -1.03
C LEU A 49 -9.12 1.71 0.04
N CYS A 50 -7.81 1.53 0.08
CA CYS A 50 -7.16 0.53 0.93
C CYS A 50 -7.22 0.91 2.41
N ILE A 51 -6.82 2.12 2.78
CA ILE A 51 -6.61 2.53 4.17
C ILE A 51 -7.91 2.48 5.00
N PRO A 52 -9.02 3.14 4.59
CA PRO A 52 -10.24 3.11 5.40
C PRO A 52 -10.85 1.72 5.51
N ASN A 53 -10.80 0.93 4.45
CA ASN A 53 -11.33 -0.43 4.46
C ASN A 53 -10.46 -1.38 5.30
N ALA A 54 -9.14 -1.28 5.22
CA ALA A 54 -8.24 -2.04 6.08
C ALA A 54 -8.42 -1.69 7.56
N THR A 55 -8.60 -0.41 7.87
CA THR A 55 -8.88 0.06 9.24
C THR A 55 -10.22 -0.49 9.73
N ALA A 56 -11.27 -0.42 8.93
CA ALA A 56 -12.56 -1.00 9.27
C ALA A 56 -12.47 -2.51 9.54
N GLY A 57 -11.73 -3.24 8.69
CA GLY A 57 -11.45 -4.65 8.88
C GLY A 57 -10.72 -4.94 10.19
N LEU A 58 -9.69 -4.17 10.50
CA LEU A 58 -8.93 -4.29 11.74
C LEU A 58 -9.82 -4.11 12.99
N LEU A 59 -10.68 -3.11 12.97
CA LEU A 59 -11.56 -2.81 14.10
C LEU A 59 -12.71 -3.83 14.26
N SER A 60 -13.11 -4.50 13.20
CA SER A 60 -14.20 -5.48 13.23
C SER A 60 -13.82 -6.82 13.84
N VAL A 61 -12.52 -7.15 13.92
CA VAL A 61 -12.03 -8.45 14.42
C VAL A 61 -12.37 -8.64 15.90
N ARG A 62 -12.19 -7.59 16.72
CA ARG A 62 -12.52 -7.59 18.13
C ARG A 62 -13.05 -6.22 18.57
N PRO A 63 -14.36 -5.95 18.43
CA PRO A 63 -14.93 -4.64 18.70
C PRO A 63 -14.65 -4.08 20.10
N HIS A 64 -14.58 -4.95 21.11
CA HIS A 64 -14.26 -4.55 22.49
C HIS A 64 -12.82 -4.09 22.70
N LEU A 65 -11.91 -4.37 21.75
CA LEU A 65 -10.52 -3.90 21.73
C LEU A 65 -10.26 -2.86 20.65
N ALA A 66 -11.30 -2.26 20.08
CA ALA A 66 -11.19 -1.33 18.97
C ALA A 66 -10.24 -0.15 19.26
N GLY A 67 -10.25 0.39 20.47
CA GLY A 67 -9.35 1.46 20.88
C GLY A 67 -7.87 1.05 20.83
N THR A 68 -7.55 -0.11 21.39
CA THR A 68 -6.19 -0.66 21.36
C THR A 68 -5.76 -1.01 19.95
N ALA A 69 -6.63 -1.63 19.16
CA ALA A 69 -6.36 -1.98 17.78
C ALA A 69 -6.12 -0.73 16.92
N SER A 70 -6.91 0.31 17.10
CA SER A 70 -6.74 1.58 16.41
C SER A 70 -5.42 2.27 16.78
N GLY A 71 -5.10 2.33 18.08
CA GLY A 71 -3.86 2.93 18.56
C GLY A 71 -2.62 2.21 18.05
N LEU A 72 -2.60 0.88 18.17
CA LEU A 72 -1.48 0.06 17.69
C LEU A 72 -1.35 0.10 16.17
N GLY A 73 -2.47 -0.04 15.45
CA GLY A 73 -2.49 0.06 13.99
C GLY A 73 -1.99 1.42 13.49
N GLY A 74 -2.45 2.50 14.12
CA GLY A 74 -2.00 3.86 13.83
C GLY A 74 -0.51 4.05 14.10
N ALA A 75 -0.01 3.54 15.22
CA ALA A 75 1.41 3.62 15.58
C ALA A 75 2.29 2.87 14.57
N ILE A 76 1.90 1.66 14.16
CA ILE A 76 2.61 0.88 13.14
C ILE A 76 2.58 1.59 11.79
N MET A 77 1.44 2.14 11.40
CA MET A 77 1.29 2.83 10.13
C MET A 77 2.16 4.09 10.07
N ILE A 78 2.12 4.93 11.09
CA ILE A 78 2.90 6.18 11.16
C ILE A 78 4.38 5.88 11.34
N GLY A 79 4.75 5.01 12.28
CA GLY A 79 6.14 4.64 12.55
C GLY A 79 6.78 3.91 11.37
N GLY A 80 6.06 2.97 10.75
CA GLY A 80 6.51 2.27 9.56
C GLY A 80 6.67 3.21 8.36
N GLY A 81 5.70 4.09 8.15
CA GLY A 81 5.77 5.11 7.09
C GLY A 81 6.95 6.07 7.27
N ALA A 82 7.17 6.55 8.50
CA ALA A 82 8.31 7.42 8.82
C ALA A 82 9.64 6.69 8.60
N GLY A 83 9.77 5.44 9.04
CA GLY A 83 10.97 4.63 8.82
C GLY A 83 11.28 4.42 7.34
N LEU A 84 10.27 4.08 6.54
CA LEU A 84 10.41 3.93 5.09
C LEU A 84 10.75 5.26 4.40
N SER A 85 10.20 6.39 4.87
CA SER A 85 10.51 7.71 4.34
C SER A 85 11.97 8.11 4.60
N ILE A 86 12.48 7.82 5.80
CA ILE A 86 13.88 8.05 6.15
C ILE A 86 14.79 7.18 5.27
N LEU A 87 14.45 5.90 5.11
CA LEU A 87 15.20 4.99 4.24
C LEU A 87 15.20 5.46 2.79
N ALA A 88 14.05 5.85 2.27
CA ALA A 88 13.94 6.39 0.91
C ALA A 88 14.79 7.66 0.76
N GLY A 89 14.71 8.60 1.71
CA GLY A 89 15.50 9.81 1.70
C GLY A 89 17.01 9.56 1.73
N ALA A 90 17.44 8.56 2.50
CA ALA A 90 18.85 8.17 2.60
C ALA A 90 19.39 7.52 1.31
N LEU A 91 18.53 6.85 0.54
CA LEU A 91 18.89 6.19 -0.71
C LEU A 91 18.76 7.10 -1.94
N LEU A 92 18.02 8.19 -1.82
CA LEU A 92 17.88 9.17 -2.90
C LEU A 92 19.15 10.00 -3.05
N SER A 93 19.72 10.01 -4.27
CA SER A 93 20.84 10.87 -4.64
C SER A 93 20.64 11.40 -6.06
N GLU A 94 21.41 12.39 -6.45
CA GLU A 94 21.38 12.91 -7.83
C GLU A 94 21.72 11.83 -8.85
N GLU A 95 22.59 10.89 -8.48
CA GLU A 95 22.99 9.77 -9.34
C GLU A 95 21.91 8.68 -9.46
N THR A 96 21.19 8.39 -8.37
CA THR A 96 20.16 7.34 -8.35
C THR A 96 18.79 7.84 -8.79
N GLY A 97 18.54 9.15 -8.75
CA GLY A 97 17.24 9.74 -9.09
C GLY A 97 16.11 9.18 -8.25
N ALA A 98 14.96 8.92 -8.86
CA ALA A 98 13.75 8.41 -8.19
C ALA A 98 13.69 6.88 -8.08
N TYR A 99 14.65 6.13 -8.61
CA TYR A 99 14.62 4.66 -8.61
C TYR A 99 14.50 4.03 -7.23
N PRO A 100 15.28 4.42 -6.20
CA PRO A 100 15.14 3.85 -4.87
C PRO A 100 13.74 4.04 -4.29
N LEU A 101 13.14 5.20 -4.49
CA LEU A 101 11.78 5.49 -4.04
C LEU A 101 10.77 4.57 -4.74
N LEU A 102 10.88 4.41 -6.05
CA LEU A 102 10.01 3.53 -6.84
C LEU A 102 10.14 2.06 -6.41
N TRP A 103 11.35 1.59 -6.12
CA TRP A 103 11.58 0.24 -5.60
C TRP A 103 10.93 0.01 -4.23
N ILE A 104 11.06 0.96 -3.31
CA ILE A 104 10.42 0.88 -2.00
C ILE A 104 8.91 0.89 -2.14
N MET A 105 8.36 1.76 -2.98
CA MET A 105 6.91 1.83 -3.24
C MET A 105 6.38 0.53 -3.85
N LEU A 106 7.10 -0.05 -4.81
CA LEU A 106 6.73 -1.32 -5.42
C LEU A 106 6.79 -2.47 -4.41
N ALA A 107 7.85 -2.55 -3.63
CA ALA A 107 8.02 -3.58 -2.60
C ALA A 107 6.90 -3.51 -1.56
N THR A 108 6.54 -2.32 -1.08
CA THR A 108 5.45 -2.14 -0.11
C THR A 108 4.09 -2.44 -0.71
N ALA A 109 3.85 -2.10 -1.98
CA ALA A 109 2.62 -2.43 -2.68
C ALA A 109 2.45 -3.95 -2.86
N VAL A 110 3.51 -4.65 -3.24
CA VAL A 110 3.51 -6.13 -3.34
C VAL A 110 3.29 -6.77 -1.98
N ALA A 111 3.93 -6.26 -0.92
CA ALA A 111 3.71 -6.73 0.44
C ALA A 111 2.24 -6.52 0.88
N GLY A 112 1.62 -5.41 0.51
CA GLY A 112 0.20 -5.15 0.75
C GLY A 112 -0.71 -6.16 0.06
N VAL A 113 -0.48 -6.44 -1.22
CA VAL A 113 -1.23 -7.47 -1.97
C VAL A 113 -1.04 -8.85 -1.35
N ALA A 114 0.18 -9.23 -1.00
CA ALA A 114 0.45 -10.51 -0.36
C ALA A 114 -0.28 -10.64 0.98
N SER A 115 -0.27 -9.57 1.78
CA SER A 115 -0.95 -9.55 3.08
C SER A 115 -2.46 -9.75 2.95
N ILE A 116 -3.12 -9.05 2.05
CA ILE A 116 -4.58 -9.19 1.87
C ILE A 116 -4.95 -10.55 1.27
N LEU A 117 -4.11 -11.11 0.40
CA LEU A 117 -4.34 -12.46 -0.12
C LEU A 117 -4.26 -13.52 0.98
N VAL A 118 -3.34 -13.37 1.93
CA VAL A 118 -3.25 -14.26 3.10
C VAL A 118 -4.52 -14.16 3.94
N VAL A 119 -5.02 -12.96 4.18
CA VAL A 119 -6.26 -12.74 4.93
C VAL A 119 -7.43 -13.42 4.23
N ILE A 120 -7.62 -13.18 2.94
CA ILE A 120 -8.71 -13.77 2.15
C ILE A 120 -8.64 -15.30 2.15
N ARG A 121 -7.44 -15.87 2.00
CA ARG A 121 -7.25 -17.33 2.06
C ARG A 121 -7.62 -17.90 3.41
N ARG A 122 -7.23 -17.23 4.49
CA ARG A 122 -7.58 -17.66 5.85
C ARG A 122 -9.10 -17.60 6.11
N GLU A 123 -9.74 -16.54 5.68
CA GLU A 123 -11.21 -16.42 5.83
C GLU A 123 -11.94 -17.52 5.09
N ARG A 124 -11.52 -17.84 3.86
CA ARG A 124 -12.09 -18.95 3.09
C ARG A 124 -11.85 -20.31 3.78
N ALA A 125 -10.66 -20.52 4.34
CA ALA A 125 -10.35 -21.76 5.05
C ALA A 125 -11.13 -21.93 6.35
N LEU A 126 -11.54 -20.82 6.98
CA LEU A 126 -12.34 -20.81 8.20
C LEU A 126 -13.86 -20.78 7.94
N GLY A 127 -14.27 -20.69 6.66
CA GLY A 127 -15.68 -20.64 6.29
C GLY A 127 -16.39 -19.35 6.71
N ILE A 128 -15.65 -18.25 6.90
CA ILE A 128 -16.18 -16.96 7.37
C ILE A 128 -16.46 -16.02 6.18
N ALA A 129 -15.93 -16.36 5.00
CA ALA A 129 -16.07 -15.55 3.78
C ALA A 129 -17.32 -15.93 2.99
#